data_984e197db71a4c23569d7f010eb4e529
#
_entry.id   984e197db71a4c23569d7f010eb4e529
#
_cell.length_a   1.000
_cell.length_b   1.000
_cell.length_c   1.000
_cell.angle_alpha   90.00
_cell.angle_beta   90.00
_cell.angle_gamma   90.00
#
_symmetry.space_group_name_H-M   'P 1'
#
loop_
_entity.id
_entity.type
_entity.pdbx_description
1 polymer ?
#
loop_
_entity_poly.entity_id
_entity_poly.type
_entity_poly.pdbx_seq_one_letter_code
_entity_poly.pdbx_strand_id
1 'polypeptide(L)'
;MEKKALNDAEEVLEASPYRLYTVDNYTKVWAQEGADEMIMEYLQTDTYNAQRYAPGYYTSPKGYSEYGVSPEFYAWLKSDQADVRSQMVADCTVAPDGDPDYHTGYYPLKYPGNAGASVPAYVNNIKVIRLSEMLMIAAEAALALGQDASPYVNTLRRNRITGYVDVSSVTLDDILDERRKEFFAEGQIAFDFWRNGRTVVNGSLSTGPQNYRTVLPLPKEETDLSKGLLEQNPGYGN
;
A
#
# COMPACT_ATOMS: atom_id res chain seq x y z
N MET A 1 20.59 -10.70 7.55
CA MET A 1 19.51 -10.45 6.56
C MET A 1 19.48 -8.96 6.23
N GLU A 2 19.50 -8.09 7.20
CA GLU A 2 19.36 -6.64 7.09
C GLU A 2 20.44 -5.99 6.21
N LYS A 3 21.72 -6.40 6.37
CA LYS A 3 22.82 -5.88 5.54
C LYS A 3 22.63 -6.18 4.05
N LYS A 4 22.09 -7.35 3.71
CA LYS A 4 21.80 -7.68 2.30
C LYS A 4 20.65 -6.83 1.79
N ALA A 5 19.58 -6.67 2.58
CA ALA A 5 18.45 -5.85 2.19
C ALA A 5 18.85 -4.38 1.96
N LEU A 6 19.72 -3.84 2.83
CA LEU A 6 20.25 -2.49 2.66
C LEU A 6 21.05 -2.38 1.35
N ASN A 7 22.02 -3.26 1.13
CA ASN A 7 22.87 -3.23 -0.05
C ASN A 7 22.04 -3.37 -1.36
N ASP A 8 21.12 -4.33 -1.40
CA ASP A 8 20.27 -4.57 -2.59
C ASP A 8 19.37 -3.33 -2.88
N ALA A 9 18.80 -2.71 -1.84
CA ALA A 9 18.00 -1.50 -2.01
C ALA A 9 18.84 -0.30 -2.49
N GLU A 10 20.04 -0.09 -1.91
CA GLU A 10 20.96 0.97 -2.32
C GLU A 10 21.43 0.78 -3.76
N GLU A 11 21.75 -0.46 -4.18
CA GLU A 11 22.13 -0.76 -5.57
C GLU A 11 21.02 -0.34 -6.54
N VAL A 12 19.76 -0.61 -6.22
CA VAL A 12 18.62 -0.17 -7.04
C VAL A 12 18.49 1.36 -7.02
N LEU A 13 18.64 2.00 -5.87
CA LEU A 13 18.55 3.46 -5.77
C LEU A 13 19.64 4.19 -6.56
N GLU A 14 20.85 3.65 -6.60
CA GLU A 14 22.01 4.26 -7.27
C GLU A 14 22.01 4.01 -8.78
N ALA A 15 21.74 2.76 -9.19
CA ALA A 15 21.87 2.33 -10.60
C ALA A 15 20.58 2.47 -11.42
N SER A 16 19.47 2.81 -10.79
CA SER A 16 18.15 2.77 -11.38
C SER A 16 17.86 3.96 -12.31
N PRO A 17 17.21 3.75 -13.46
CA PRO A 17 16.63 4.82 -14.26
C PRO A 17 15.40 5.44 -13.64
N TYR A 18 14.84 4.79 -12.59
CA TYR A 18 13.59 5.21 -11.93
C TYR A 18 13.77 6.49 -11.13
N ARG A 19 12.70 7.26 -11.01
CA ARG A 19 12.69 8.53 -10.27
C ARG A 19 11.43 8.64 -9.44
N LEU A 20 11.55 9.19 -8.23
CA LEU A 20 10.39 9.47 -7.42
C LEU A 20 9.49 10.51 -8.10
N TYR A 21 8.19 10.29 -8.02
CA TYR A 21 7.23 11.35 -8.27
C TYR A 21 7.35 12.42 -7.19
N THR A 22 7.14 13.65 -7.61
CA THR A 22 7.17 14.82 -6.73
C THR A 22 5.77 15.21 -6.29
N VAL A 23 5.67 16.16 -5.37
CA VAL A 23 4.39 16.75 -4.94
C VAL A 23 3.50 17.14 -6.14
N ASP A 24 4.10 17.65 -7.24
CA ASP A 24 3.35 18.17 -8.39
C ASP A 24 2.72 17.08 -9.26
N ASN A 25 3.22 15.85 -9.20
CA ASN A 25 2.79 14.79 -10.11
C ASN A 25 2.44 13.46 -9.43
N TYR A 26 2.58 13.35 -8.11
CA TYR A 26 2.32 12.12 -7.37
C TYR A 26 0.93 11.51 -7.62
N THR A 27 -0.10 12.35 -7.68
CA THR A 27 -1.48 11.87 -7.90
C THR A 27 -1.67 11.23 -9.26
N LYS A 28 -0.83 11.57 -10.25
CA LYS A 28 -0.91 11.05 -11.62
C LYS A 28 -0.36 9.64 -11.77
N VAL A 29 0.51 9.21 -10.85
CA VAL A 29 1.17 7.90 -10.90
C VAL A 29 0.18 6.74 -10.97
N TRP A 30 -0.96 6.90 -10.32
CA TRP A 30 -1.95 5.85 -10.17
C TRP A 30 -2.79 5.60 -11.42
N ALA A 31 -2.90 6.61 -12.30
CA ALA A 31 -3.61 6.52 -13.58
C ALA A 31 -2.66 6.33 -14.77
N GLN A 32 -1.34 6.31 -14.55
CA GLN A 32 -0.35 6.18 -15.62
C GLN A 32 0.21 4.76 -15.68
N GLU A 33 0.44 4.31 -16.92
CA GLU A 33 1.17 3.09 -17.22
C GLU A 33 2.65 3.41 -17.37
N GLY A 34 3.54 2.54 -16.85
CA GLY A 34 4.99 2.69 -16.98
C GLY A 34 5.52 3.99 -16.37
N ALA A 35 4.93 4.40 -15.26
CA ALA A 35 5.32 5.62 -14.56
C ALA A 35 6.75 5.55 -14.01
N ASP A 36 7.47 6.68 -13.99
CA ASP A 36 8.91 6.77 -13.66
C ASP A 36 9.30 6.11 -12.32
N GLU A 37 8.39 6.03 -11.38
CA GLU A 37 8.61 5.41 -10.07
C GLU A 37 8.38 3.88 -10.07
N MET A 38 7.78 3.33 -11.15
CA MET A 38 7.39 1.93 -11.22
C MET A 38 8.54 1.03 -11.64
N ILE A 39 8.99 0.15 -10.75
CA ILE A 39 9.97 -0.90 -11.05
C ILE A 39 9.25 -2.11 -11.66
N MET A 40 8.08 -2.45 -11.12
CA MET A 40 7.26 -3.55 -11.63
C MET A 40 5.77 -3.23 -11.48
N GLU A 41 5.03 -3.45 -12.54
CA GLU A 41 3.57 -3.41 -12.54
C GLU A 41 2.98 -4.51 -13.43
N TYR A 42 1.79 -4.97 -13.09
CA TYR A 42 0.99 -5.83 -13.96
C TYR A 42 0.07 -4.98 -14.80
N LEU A 43 0.23 -5.07 -16.12
CA LEU A 43 -0.63 -4.38 -17.07
C LEU A 43 -2.01 -5.01 -17.13
N GLN A 44 -3.02 -4.15 -17.13
CA GLN A 44 -4.41 -4.52 -17.32
C GLN A 44 -4.93 -3.85 -18.59
N THR A 45 -5.76 -4.56 -19.34
CA THR A 45 -6.42 -4.05 -20.55
C THR A 45 -7.90 -4.41 -20.53
N ASP A 46 -8.69 -3.85 -21.44
CA ASP A 46 -10.11 -4.24 -21.58
C ASP A 46 -10.31 -5.73 -21.82
N THR A 47 -9.35 -6.40 -22.46
CA THR A 47 -9.39 -7.84 -22.75
C THR A 47 -8.84 -8.69 -21.60
N TYR A 48 -7.80 -8.20 -20.93
CA TYR A 48 -7.11 -8.91 -19.85
C TYR A 48 -7.16 -8.07 -18.56
N ASN A 49 -8.16 -8.34 -17.75
CA ASN A 49 -8.33 -7.69 -16.45
C ASN A 49 -9.08 -8.59 -15.48
N ALA A 50 -9.06 -8.23 -14.21
CA ALA A 50 -9.71 -8.99 -13.15
C ALA A 50 -11.23 -8.71 -13.05
N GLN A 51 -11.79 -7.86 -13.92
CA GLN A 51 -13.19 -7.44 -13.90
C GLN A 51 -13.61 -6.94 -12.50
N ARG A 52 -14.68 -7.52 -11.94
CA ARG A 52 -15.16 -7.16 -10.60
C ARG A 52 -14.23 -7.57 -9.46
N TYR A 53 -13.18 -8.35 -9.74
CA TYR A 53 -12.13 -8.69 -8.77
C TYR A 53 -10.94 -7.75 -8.81
N ALA A 54 -10.99 -6.70 -9.66
CA ALA A 54 -9.96 -5.67 -9.71
C ALA A 54 -9.98 -4.79 -8.44
N PRO A 55 -8.81 -4.34 -7.94
CA PRO A 55 -8.74 -3.46 -6.78
C PRO A 55 -9.62 -2.22 -6.90
N GLY A 56 -9.72 -1.62 -8.10
CA GLY A 56 -10.56 -0.46 -8.35
C GLY A 56 -12.05 -0.72 -8.11
N TYR A 57 -12.52 -1.94 -8.31
CA TYR A 57 -13.91 -2.28 -8.04
C TYR A 57 -14.18 -2.51 -6.54
N TYR A 58 -13.20 -3.08 -5.82
CA TYR A 58 -13.28 -3.25 -4.36
C TYR A 58 -13.14 -1.94 -3.58
N THR A 59 -12.44 -0.97 -4.16
CA THR A 59 -12.19 0.34 -3.52
C THR A 59 -13.11 1.45 -4.03
N SER A 60 -14.05 1.14 -4.93
CA SER A 60 -14.99 2.12 -5.50
C SER A 60 -16.29 2.17 -4.71
N PRO A 61 -16.84 3.35 -4.41
CA PRO A 61 -18.15 3.48 -3.78
C PRO A 61 -19.31 2.95 -4.67
N LYS A 62 -19.07 2.73 -5.94
CA LYS A 62 -20.00 2.11 -6.90
C LYS A 62 -19.63 0.66 -7.28
N GLY A 63 -18.68 0.07 -6.56
CA GLY A 63 -18.28 -1.32 -6.70
C GLY A 63 -18.71 -2.17 -5.52
N TYR A 64 -17.88 -3.14 -5.14
CA TYR A 64 -18.10 -3.92 -3.91
C TYR A 64 -17.87 -3.11 -2.63
N SER A 65 -17.03 -2.07 -2.69
CA SER A 65 -16.80 -1.14 -1.58
C SER A 65 -16.30 -1.79 -0.28
N GLU A 66 -15.64 -2.95 -0.39
CA GLU A 66 -15.19 -3.73 0.76
C GLU A 66 -13.88 -3.21 1.35
N TYR A 67 -13.10 -2.46 0.57
CA TYR A 67 -11.78 -1.94 0.96
C TYR A 67 -11.76 -0.42 1.04
N GLY A 68 -12.45 0.10 2.04
CA GLY A 68 -12.34 1.50 2.43
C GLY A 68 -11.19 1.74 3.40
N VAL A 69 -10.92 2.99 3.72
CA VAL A 69 -10.02 3.39 4.81
C VAL A 69 -10.84 3.74 6.06
N SER A 70 -10.25 3.53 7.24
CA SER A 70 -10.96 3.89 8.47
C SER A 70 -11.08 5.41 8.62
N PRO A 71 -12.10 5.91 9.35
CA PRO A 71 -12.26 7.34 9.63
C PRO A 71 -11.02 7.93 10.31
N GLU A 72 -10.37 7.18 11.21
CA GLU A 72 -9.17 7.61 11.93
C GLU A 72 -7.98 7.75 10.96
N PHE A 73 -7.81 6.81 10.04
CA PHE A 73 -6.75 6.89 9.02
C PHE A 73 -7.01 8.05 8.06
N TYR A 74 -8.25 8.23 7.62
CA TYR A 74 -8.64 9.38 6.80
C TYR A 74 -8.30 10.70 7.49
N ALA A 75 -8.73 10.88 8.75
CA ALA A 75 -8.47 12.08 9.52
C ALA A 75 -6.96 12.33 9.71
N TRP A 76 -6.19 11.27 10.02
CA TRP A 76 -4.75 11.35 10.17
C TRP A 76 -4.05 11.75 8.87
N LEU A 77 -4.41 11.14 7.74
CA LEU A 77 -3.82 11.48 6.44
C LEU A 77 -4.18 12.92 6.01
N LYS A 78 -5.41 13.37 6.31
CA LYS A 78 -5.89 14.72 6.00
C LYS A 78 -5.36 15.80 6.97
N SER A 79 -4.77 15.44 8.09
CA SER A 79 -4.25 16.41 9.06
C SER A 79 -3.05 17.21 8.54
N ASP A 80 -2.31 16.68 7.58
CA ASP A 80 -1.20 17.35 6.92
C ASP A 80 -1.55 17.64 5.45
N GLN A 81 -2.01 18.85 5.18
CA GLN A 81 -2.36 19.29 3.82
C GLN A 81 -1.13 19.59 2.95
N ALA A 82 0.06 19.74 3.54
CA ALA A 82 1.31 19.86 2.80
C ALA A 82 1.77 18.52 2.21
N ASP A 83 1.31 17.41 2.78
CA ASP A 83 1.58 16.06 2.28
C ASP A 83 0.62 15.71 1.13
N VAL A 84 1.15 15.54 -0.08
CA VAL A 84 0.36 15.26 -1.29
C VAL A 84 -0.45 13.95 -1.17
N ARG A 85 -0.02 13.01 -0.33
CA ARG A 85 -0.73 11.75 -0.09
C ARG A 85 -2.10 11.96 0.55
N SER A 86 -2.30 13.10 1.23
CA SER A 86 -3.63 13.52 1.73
C SER A 86 -4.68 13.61 0.62
N GLN A 87 -4.27 13.81 -0.63
CA GLN A 87 -5.16 13.87 -1.79
C GLN A 87 -5.57 12.48 -2.30
N MET A 88 -4.94 11.40 -1.81
CA MET A 88 -5.18 10.04 -2.30
C MET A 88 -6.30 9.29 -1.58
N VAL A 89 -7.12 10.00 -0.81
CA VAL A 89 -8.32 9.45 -0.15
C VAL A 89 -9.50 10.38 -0.42
N ALA A 90 -10.59 9.81 -0.90
CA ALA A 90 -11.86 10.51 -1.11
C ALA A 90 -12.76 10.41 0.11
N ASP A 91 -13.48 11.49 0.40
CA ASP A 91 -14.65 11.49 1.27
C ASP A 91 -15.89 11.20 0.42
N CYS A 92 -16.45 10.02 0.59
CA CYS A 92 -17.65 9.54 -0.07
C CYS A 92 -18.76 9.28 0.96
N THR A 93 -18.77 10.02 2.06
CA THR A 93 -19.76 9.84 3.14
C THR A 93 -21.16 10.31 2.75
N VAL A 94 -21.29 11.05 1.63
CA VAL A 94 -22.57 11.51 1.08
C VAL A 94 -22.72 10.95 -0.33
N ALA A 95 -23.83 10.23 -0.56
CA ALA A 95 -24.15 9.72 -1.89
C ALA A 95 -24.57 10.86 -2.83
N PRO A 96 -24.04 10.95 -4.05
CA PRO A 96 -24.50 11.90 -5.07
C PRO A 96 -25.98 11.65 -5.38
N ASP A 97 -26.78 12.72 -5.37
CA ASP A 97 -28.20 12.71 -5.76
C ASP A 97 -29.06 11.60 -5.09
N GLY A 98 -28.61 11.07 -3.94
CA GLY A 98 -29.30 9.99 -3.25
C GLY A 98 -29.22 8.64 -3.96
N ASP A 99 -28.18 8.40 -4.76
CA ASP A 99 -27.94 7.14 -5.47
C ASP A 99 -28.00 5.94 -4.50
N PRO A 100 -29.00 5.02 -4.63
CA PRO A 100 -29.16 3.91 -3.70
C PRO A 100 -28.06 2.83 -3.81
N ASP A 101 -27.33 2.81 -4.93
CA ASP A 101 -26.24 1.86 -5.17
C ASP A 101 -24.89 2.41 -4.72
N TYR A 102 -24.88 3.60 -4.09
CA TYR A 102 -23.68 4.23 -3.62
C TYR A 102 -23.36 3.84 -2.18
N HIS A 103 -22.22 3.19 -1.98
CA HIS A 103 -21.74 2.83 -0.66
C HIS A 103 -20.96 3.98 -0.04
N THR A 104 -21.46 4.50 1.09
CA THR A 104 -20.81 5.63 1.76
C THR A 104 -19.60 5.21 2.58
N GLY A 105 -18.56 6.06 2.60
CA GLY A 105 -17.32 5.80 3.34
C GLY A 105 -16.15 6.64 2.85
N TYR A 106 -14.94 6.26 3.24
CA TYR A 106 -13.70 6.85 2.77
C TYR A 106 -12.96 5.84 1.89
N TYR A 107 -12.58 6.24 0.68
CA TYR A 107 -12.03 5.32 -0.31
C TYR A 107 -10.66 5.78 -0.84
N PRO A 108 -9.70 4.86 -1.03
CA PRO A 108 -8.43 5.20 -1.65
C PRO A 108 -8.61 5.54 -3.13
N LEU A 109 -7.85 6.52 -3.60
CA LEU A 109 -7.84 6.96 -5.01
C LEU A 109 -6.66 6.37 -5.81
N LYS A 110 -6.05 5.31 -5.30
CA LYS A 110 -4.90 4.65 -5.93
C LYS A 110 -5.26 3.73 -7.11
N TYR A 111 -6.54 3.50 -7.34
CA TYR A 111 -7.04 2.63 -8.40
C TYR A 111 -8.09 3.34 -9.25
N PRO A 112 -7.75 4.48 -9.88
CA PRO A 112 -8.71 5.29 -10.64
C PRO A 112 -9.11 4.64 -11.98
N GLY A 113 -8.38 3.61 -12.42
CA GLY A 113 -8.52 2.99 -13.72
C GLY A 113 -7.65 3.65 -14.80
N ASN A 114 -7.38 2.87 -15.85
CA ASN A 114 -6.62 3.36 -16.99
C ASN A 114 -7.48 4.28 -17.85
N ALA A 115 -6.88 5.37 -18.34
CA ALA A 115 -7.55 6.30 -19.23
C ALA A 115 -7.99 5.61 -20.52
N GLY A 116 -9.26 5.80 -20.89
CA GLY A 116 -9.84 5.20 -22.08
C GLY A 116 -10.33 3.75 -21.94
N ALA A 117 -10.20 3.14 -20.77
CA ALA A 117 -10.79 1.83 -20.50
C ALA A 117 -12.32 1.88 -20.56
N SER A 118 -12.95 0.83 -21.09
CA SER A 118 -14.41 0.71 -21.18
C SER A 118 -15.09 0.73 -19.81
N VAL A 119 -14.47 0.09 -18.82
CA VAL A 119 -14.88 0.11 -17.41
C VAL A 119 -13.62 0.40 -16.56
N PRO A 120 -13.31 1.66 -16.27
CA PRO A 120 -12.06 2.02 -15.56
C PRO A 120 -11.86 1.27 -14.25
N ALA A 121 -12.91 1.02 -13.48
CA ALA A 121 -12.82 0.26 -12.22
C ALA A 121 -12.29 -1.17 -12.39
N TYR A 122 -12.35 -1.75 -13.60
CA TYR A 122 -11.84 -3.10 -13.90
C TYR A 122 -10.39 -3.08 -14.39
N VAL A 123 -9.95 -1.98 -14.99
CA VAL A 123 -8.69 -1.89 -15.72
C VAL A 123 -7.74 -0.96 -14.98
N ASN A 124 -7.09 -1.51 -13.98
CA ASN A 124 -6.09 -0.79 -13.18
C ASN A 124 -4.77 -1.56 -13.23
N ASN A 125 -3.72 -0.94 -13.72
CA ASN A 125 -2.40 -1.53 -13.61
C ASN A 125 -2.02 -1.70 -12.14
N ILE A 126 -1.68 -2.92 -11.76
CA ILE A 126 -1.32 -3.24 -10.38
C ILE A 126 0.12 -2.85 -10.13
N LYS A 127 0.33 -1.83 -9.32
CA LYS A 127 1.66 -1.37 -8.89
C LYS A 127 2.22 -2.37 -7.88
N VAL A 128 3.27 -3.11 -8.27
CA VAL A 128 3.83 -4.20 -7.45
C VAL A 128 5.07 -3.75 -6.68
N ILE A 129 6.02 -3.10 -7.37
CA ILE A 129 7.25 -2.61 -6.77
C ILE A 129 7.48 -1.18 -7.25
N ARG A 130 7.70 -0.27 -6.31
CA ARG A 130 7.98 1.15 -6.57
C ARG A 130 9.31 1.57 -5.96
N LEU A 131 9.93 2.61 -6.52
CA LEU A 131 11.21 3.14 -6.02
C LEU A 131 11.10 3.63 -4.56
N SER A 132 9.96 4.15 -4.15
CA SER A 132 9.68 4.54 -2.76
C SER A 132 9.82 3.35 -1.79
N GLU A 133 9.52 2.12 -2.24
CA GLU A 133 9.71 0.93 -1.43
C GLU A 133 11.19 0.65 -1.17
N MET A 134 12.07 0.87 -2.15
CA MET A 134 13.51 0.73 -1.97
C MET A 134 14.04 1.68 -0.89
N LEU A 135 13.56 2.93 -0.86
CA LEU A 135 13.89 3.88 0.20
C LEU A 135 13.46 3.39 1.59
N MET A 136 12.25 2.85 1.68
CA MET A 136 11.73 2.38 2.96
C MET A 136 12.35 1.06 3.42
N ILE A 137 12.76 0.19 2.50
CA ILE A 137 13.57 -1.00 2.81
C ILE A 137 14.95 -0.57 3.32
N ALA A 138 15.61 0.37 2.64
CA ALA A 138 16.90 0.88 3.06
C ALA A 138 16.83 1.56 4.43
N ALA A 139 15.80 2.39 4.67
CA ALA A 139 15.59 3.04 5.97
C ALA A 139 15.46 2.04 7.12
N GLU A 140 14.62 1.03 6.94
CA GLU A 140 14.38 0.03 7.97
C GLU A 140 15.61 -0.85 8.22
N ALA A 141 16.29 -1.27 7.14
CA ALA A 141 17.51 -2.06 7.25
C ALA A 141 18.67 -1.28 7.88
N ALA A 142 18.86 0.01 7.51
CA ALA A 142 19.85 0.88 8.12
C ALA A 142 19.60 1.05 9.62
N LEU A 143 18.36 1.33 10.02
CA LEU A 143 17.98 1.45 11.43
C LEU A 143 18.27 0.17 12.21
N ALA A 144 17.91 -0.99 11.66
CA ALA A 144 18.17 -2.29 12.30
C ALA A 144 19.66 -2.61 12.46
N LEU A 145 20.52 -2.03 11.60
CA LEU A 145 21.97 -2.13 11.70
C LEU A 145 22.60 -1.06 12.61
N GLY A 146 21.80 -0.20 13.23
CA GLY A 146 22.28 0.92 14.05
C GLY A 146 22.89 2.06 13.23
N GLN A 147 22.56 2.15 11.95
CA GLN A 147 22.98 3.21 11.04
C GLN A 147 21.91 4.30 10.97
N ASP A 148 22.30 5.48 10.45
CA ASP A 148 21.36 6.59 10.24
C ASP A 148 20.39 6.28 9.08
N ALA A 149 19.12 6.17 9.39
CA ALA A 149 18.05 5.94 8.43
C ALA A 149 17.40 7.22 7.90
N SER A 150 17.73 8.38 8.50
CA SER A 150 17.10 9.67 8.14
C SER A 150 17.29 10.09 6.68
N PRO A 151 18.42 9.80 5.99
CA PRO A 151 18.58 10.19 4.60
C PRO A 151 17.53 9.59 3.66
N TYR A 152 17.15 8.32 3.88
CA TYR A 152 16.16 7.63 3.05
C TYR A 152 14.76 8.20 3.26
N VAL A 153 14.37 8.39 4.52
CA VAL A 153 13.07 8.98 4.90
C VAL A 153 12.97 10.43 4.41
N ASN A 154 14.02 11.22 4.60
CA ASN A 154 14.08 12.61 4.14
C ASN A 154 13.93 12.68 2.61
N THR A 155 14.58 11.75 1.87
CA THR A 155 14.48 11.70 0.42
C THR A 155 13.04 11.45 -0.03
N LEU A 156 12.31 10.53 0.61
CA LEU A 156 10.90 10.31 0.29
C LEU A 156 10.06 11.55 0.66
N ARG A 157 10.21 12.08 1.86
CA ARG A 157 9.41 13.21 2.37
C ARG A 157 9.59 14.49 1.56
N ARG A 158 10.79 14.80 1.08
CA ARG A 158 11.02 15.94 0.15
C ARG A 158 10.18 15.84 -1.12
N ASN A 159 9.88 14.62 -1.57
CA ASN A 159 9.08 14.36 -2.75
C ASN A 159 7.58 14.19 -2.47
N ARG A 160 7.16 14.23 -1.20
CA ARG A 160 5.76 14.05 -0.78
C ARG A 160 5.19 15.24 -0.03
N ILE A 161 6.02 16.07 0.58
CA ILE A 161 5.58 17.13 1.49
C ILE A 161 6.13 18.48 1.01
N THR A 162 5.22 19.40 0.71
CA THR A 162 5.59 20.77 0.31
C THR A 162 6.27 21.50 1.47
N GLY A 163 7.45 22.07 1.21
CA GLY A 163 8.18 22.81 2.23
C GLY A 163 8.80 21.94 3.33
N TYR A 164 8.97 20.65 3.08
CA TYR A 164 9.58 19.72 4.04
C TYR A 164 10.96 20.17 4.50
N VAL A 165 11.20 20.04 5.78
CA VAL A 165 12.52 20.27 6.40
C VAL A 165 13.06 18.95 6.94
N ASP A 166 14.28 18.62 6.57
CA ASP A 166 14.94 17.37 6.95
C ASP A 166 15.01 17.18 8.46
N VAL A 167 14.73 15.95 8.89
CA VAL A 167 14.96 15.51 10.26
C VAL A 167 16.37 14.91 10.39
N SER A 168 16.97 15.02 11.57
CA SER A 168 18.32 14.51 11.84
C SER A 168 18.34 13.05 12.31
N SER A 169 17.19 12.48 12.64
CA SER A 169 17.04 11.09 13.08
C SER A 169 15.61 10.62 12.89
N VAL A 170 15.42 9.33 12.76
CA VAL A 170 14.10 8.67 12.68
C VAL A 170 14.09 7.42 13.55
N THR A 171 12.92 7.11 14.09
CA THR A 171 12.64 5.89 14.83
C THR A 171 11.99 4.82 13.93
N LEU A 172 11.84 3.59 14.43
CA LEU A 172 11.07 2.57 13.73
C LEU A 172 9.61 2.99 13.53
N ASP A 173 9.01 3.65 14.52
CA ASP A 173 7.63 4.10 14.42
C ASP A 173 7.49 5.20 13.34
N ASP A 174 8.47 6.10 13.20
CA ASP A 174 8.49 7.08 12.10
C ASP A 174 8.54 6.39 10.72
N ILE A 175 9.35 5.34 10.60
CA ILE A 175 9.46 4.56 9.34
C ILE A 175 8.15 3.81 9.07
N LEU A 176 7.54 3.19 10.07
CA LEU A 176 6.27 2.48 9.90
C LEU A 176 5.10 3.42 9.56
N ASP A 177 5.08 4.60 10.16
CA ASP A 177 4.10 5.65 9.82
C ASP A 177 4.31 6.17 8.39
N GLU A 178 5.57 6.35 7.97
CA GLU A 178 5.89 6.73 6.60
C GLU A 178 5.45 5.65 5.60
N ARG A 179 5.75 4.38 5.88
CA ARG A 179 5.27 3.23 5.09
C ARG A 179 3.75 3.19 5.03
N ARG A 180 3.07 3.44 6.15
CA ARG A 180 1.61 3.46 6.21
C ARG A 180 1.01 4.55 5.32
N LYS A 181 1.59 5.77 5.31
CA LYS A 181 1.18 6.85 4.41
C LYS A 181 1.47 6.53 2.94
N GLU A 182 2.62 5.91 2.67
CA GLU A 182 3.07 5.66 1.30
C GLU A 182 2.38 4.46 0.65
N PHE A 183 2.15 3.37 1.41
CA PHE A 183 1.71 2.08 0.87
C PHE A 183 0.30 1.65 1.31
N PHE A 184 -0.52 2.58 1.84
CA PHE A 184 -1.91 2.22 2.13
C PHE A 184 -2.64 1.76 0.87
N ALA A 185 -3.53 0.79 1.03
CA ALA A 185 -4.26 0.13 -0.04
C ALA A 185 -3.39 -0.66 -1.06
N GLU A 186 -2.10 -0.88 -0.78
CA GLU A 186 -1.19 -1.70 -1.63
C GLU A 186 -0.90 -3.09 -1.05
N GLY A 187 -1.55 -3.46 0.06
CA GLY A 187 -1.49 -4.81 0.63
C GLY A 187 -0.29 -5.11 1.55
N GLN A 188 0.58 -4.15 1.81
CA GLN A 188 1.85 -4.37 2.54
C GLN A 188 1.74 -4.12 4.05
N ILE A 189 0.91 -3.18 4.50
CA ILE A 189 0.96 -2.59 5.84
C ILE A 189 0.82 -3.61 6.97
N ALA A 190 -0.08 -4.59 6.82
CA ALA A 190 -0.26 -5.60 7.84
C ALA A 190 1.03 -6.41 8.09
N PHE A 191 1.70 -6.81 7.02
CA PHE A 191 2.96 -7.56 7.09
C PHE A 191 4.08 -6.69 7.68
N ASP A 192 4.16 -5.41 7.33
CA ASP A 192 5.13 -4.48 7.89
C ASP A 192 4.99 -4.37 9.40
N PHE A 193 3.77 -4.25 9.90
CA PHE A 193 3.48 -4.17 11.33
C PHE A 193 3.81 -5.49 12.04
N TRP A 194 3.33 -6.62 11.53
CA TRP A 194 3.53 -7.92 12.17
C TRP A 194 5.00 -8.33 12.24
N ARG A 195 5.77 -8.16 11.15
CA ARG A 195 7.20 -8.50 11.14
C ARG A 195 8.03 -7.63 12.08
N ASN A 196 7.54 -6.42 12.40
CA ASN A 196 8.14 -5.51 13.38
C ASN A 196 7.54 -5.63 14.79
N GLY A 197 6.81 -6.73 15.07
CA GLY A 197 6.23 -6.98 16.38
C GLY A 197 5.06 -6.06 16.76
N ARG A 198 4.49 -5.36 15.80
CA ARG A 198 3.38 -4.42 16.01
C ARG A 198 2.03 -5.08 15.75
N THR A 199 1.01 -4.58 16.42
CA THR A 199 -0.38 -5.01 16.24
C THR A 199 -1.06 -4.12 15.20
N VAL A 200 -1.78 -4.76 14.28
CA VAL A 200 -2.67 -4.04 13.34
C VAL A 200 -4.03 -3.89 13.98
N VAL A 201 -4.55 -2.67 13.99
CA VAL A 201 -5.89 -2.34 14.48
C VAL A 201 -6.71 -1.79 13.32
N ASN A 202 -7.90 -2.36 13.10
CA ASN A 202 -8.87 -1.90 12.12
C ASN A 202 -10.27 -1.90 12.76
N GLY A 203 -10.73 -0.74 13.17
CA GLY A 203 -11.95 -0.61 13.97
C GLY A 203 -11.85 -1.41 15.27
N SER A 204 -12.80 -2.33 15.49
CA SER A 204 -12.80 -3.22 16.66
C SER A 204 -11.90 -4.45 16.50
N LEU A 205 -11.36 -4.69 15.32
CA LEU A 205 -10.47 -5.82 15.05
C LEU A 205 -9.03 -5.48 15.40
N SER A 206 -8.38 -6.37 16.13
CA SER A 206 -6.98 -6.24 16.52
C SER A 206 -6.25 -7.56 16.24
N THR A 207 -5.18 -7.49 15.44
CA THR A 207 -4.39 -8.67 15.08
C THR A 207 -2.92 -8.41 15.38
N GLY A 208 -2.43 -9.05 16.44
CA GLY A 208 -1.01 -9.00 16.82
C GLY A 208 -0.17 -10.00 16.01
N PRO A 209 1.17 -9.86 16.06
CA PRO A 209 2.11 -10.69 15.27
C PRO A 209 2.07 -12.19 15.63
N GLN A 210 1.60 -12.53 16.81
CA GLN A 210 1.45 -13.94 17.26
C GLN A 210 0.06 -14.53 16.96
N ASN A 211 -0.83 -13.77 16.31
CA ASN A 211 -2.15 -14.28 15.96
C ASN A 211 -2.02 -15.23 14.77
N TYR A 212 -2.68 -16.38 14.81
CA TYR A 212 -2.64 -17.36 13.72
C TYR A 212 -3.11 -16.78 12.36
N ARG A 213 -3.96 -15.75 12.37
CA ARG A 213 -4.46 -15.08 11.18
C ARG A 213 -3.42 -14.26 10.42
N THR A 214 -2.19 -14.10 10.95
CA THR A 214 -1.08 -13.49 10.21
C THR A 214 -0.56 -14.39 9.10
N VAL A 215 -0.92 -15.67 9.12
CA VAL A 215 -0.65 -16.66 8.08
C VAL A 215 -2.01 -17.07 7.50
N LEU A 216 -2.12 -17.10 6.18
CA LEU A 216 -3.37 -17.51 5.52
C LEU A 216 -3.60 -19.03 5.65
N PRO A 217 -4.86 -19.50 5.69
CA PRO A 217 -5.15 -20.92 5.64
C PRO A 217 -4.72 -21.51 4.28
N LEU A 218 -4.31 -22.77 4.29
CA LEU A 218 -4.21 -23.53 3.03
C LEU A 218 -5.62 -23.71 2.45
N PRO A 219 -5.79 -23.60 1.12
CA PRO A 219 -7.07 -23.86 0.50
C PRO A 219 -7.59 -25.26 0.88
N LYS A 220 -8.86 -25.35 1.24
CA LYS A 220 -9.45 -26.62 1.69
C LYS A 220 -9.34 -27.74 0.63
N GLU A 221 -9.47 -27.38 -0.62
CA GLU A 221 -9.32 -28.33 -1.73
C GLU A 221 -7.92 -28.97 -1.76
N GLU A 222 -6.86 -28.19 -1.50
CA GLU A 222 -5.49 -28.69 -1.46
C GLU A 222 -5.26 -29.65 -0.28
N THR A 223 -5.80 -29.31 0.90
CA THR A 223 -5.70 -30.17 2.08
C THR A 223 -6.48 -31.48 1.88
N ASP A 224 -7.69 -31.41 1.30
CA ASP A 224 -8.51 -32.59 1.02
C ASP A 224 -7.86 -33.50 -0.03
N LEU A 225 -7.34 -32.94 -1.13
CA LEU A 225 -6.67 -33.67 -2.21
C LEU A 225 -5.35 -34.31 -1.76
N SER A 226 -4.68 -33.73 -0.81
CA SER A 226 -3.39 -34.22 -0.30
C SER A 226 -3.51 -35.53 0.50
N LYS A 227 -4.74 -35.94 0.86
CA LYS A 227 -5.01 -37.15 1.66
C LYS A 227 -4.19 -37.24 2.97
N GLY A 228 -4.02 -36.09 3.62
CA GLY A 228 -3.30 -35.99 4.89
C GLY A 228 -1.80 -35.76 4.77
N LEU A 229 -1.28 -35.51 3.57
CA LEU A 229 0.12 -35.10 3.37
C LEU A 229 0.37 -33.60 3.67
N LEU A 230 -0.68 -32.79 3.53
CA LEU A 230 -0.65 -31.35 3.88
C LEU A 230 -1.52 -31.15 5.11
N GLU A 231 -0.90 -30.68 6.18
CA GLU A 231 -1.61 -30.24 7.37
C GLU A 231 -1.96 -28.76 7.26
N GLN A 232 -3.13 -28.40 7.74
CA GLN A 232 -3.58 -27.02 7.79
C GLN A 232 -2.69 -26.18 8.72
N ASN A 233 -2.52 -24.89 8.42
CA ASN A 233 -1.82 -23.97 9.29
C ASN A 233 -2.47 -23.94 10.69
N PRO A 234 -1.68 -23.81 11.78
CA PRO A 234 -2.20 -23.78 13.13
C PRO A 234 -3.29 -22.71 13.34
N GLY A 235 -4.35 -23.07 14.05
CA GLY A 235 -5.46 -22.17 14.35
C GLY A 235 -6.62 -22.22 13.35
N TYR A 236 -6.44 -22.86 12.20
CA TYR A 236 -7.49 -23.15 11.24
C TYR A 236 -7.96 -24.60 11.39
N GLY A 237 -9.28 -24.82 11.41
CA GLY A 237 -9.86 -26.17 11.43
C GLY A 237 -9.65 -26.88 10.09
N ASN A 238 -9.65 -28.21 10.12
CA ASN A 238 -9.67 -29.04 8.92
C ASN A 238 -11.06 -29.05 8.28
#